data_3bcc9f69866e08459143045e8fa67ecd
#
_entry.id   3bcc9f69866e08459143045e8fa67ecd
#
_cell.length_a   1.000
_cell.length_b   1.000
_cell.length_c   1.000
_cell.angle_alpha   90.00
_cell.angle_beta   90.00
_cell.angle_gamma   90.00
#
_symmetry.space_group_name_H-M   'P 1'
#
loop_
_entity.id
_entity.type
_entity.pdbx_description
1 polymer ?
#
loop_
_entity_poly.entity_id
_entity_poly.type
_entity_poly.pdbx_seq_one_letter_code
_entity_poly.pdbx_strand_id
1 'polypeptide(L)'
;MRLRALWVGVLAVAIIAWPMVTLAPAQEKSIFIPLLVYRTGAFAPNGIPSANGFNDYFNLLNERDGGLEGLKIVFEECEFQYDTKQGVECYERLKNNHGGAVLVNPFSTGVTYQLIPKAPVDKVVIHSAGYGMTASADGRWFPWVFNFPMTYWSQASAFVKYVGAQEGGMDKLKGKKIAHVFHNSPYGKEANPTLETLGRQLGFEVALFPIDTPGQEQKATWLQIRRLNPDWIYISGWGVMNQVAVKEAAAHGMKMDHVVGNWWTGTEADVVPAGDAAKGYKSMTFHAPGNTFKVHQDIFKHVYDKGKGIYQDRAKVGEVLYNRTVITAMLNTEAIRTAIRKYGAKPPTKEQIRWGFENLDLTEKRLEELGFKGQMRPLKVTCENHEGNGLALVQQWDGKKWTIVSDWIEPMREVVRPKLEEAAIEEAKKLGYTKRDCSKEK
;
A
#
# COMPACT_ATOMS: atom_id res chain seq x y z
N MET A 1 -46.64 -96.93 2.08
CA MET A 1 -46.59 -95.55 1.69
C MET A 1 -45.49 -94.84 2.57
N ARG A 2 -44.37 -94.48 1.99
CA ARG A 2 -43.24 -93.83 2.70
C ARG A 2 -43.26 -92.37 2.36
N LEU A 3 -43.42 -91.48 3.38
CA LEU A 3 -43.20 -90.02 3.23
C LEU A 3 -41.72 -89.75 3.36
N ARG A 4 -41.13 -89.05 2.36
CA ARG A 4 -39.80 -88.44 2.41
C ARG A 4 -39.96 -86.99 2.85
N ALA A 5 -39.32 -86.65 3.97
CA ALA A 5 -39.20 -85.28 4.41
C ALA A 5 -37.97 -84.62 3.72
N LEU A 6 -38.21 -83.49 3.03
CA LEU A 6 -37.19 -82.64 2.49
C LEU A 6 -36.75 -81.64 3.57
N TRP A 7 -35.46 -81.66 3.89
CA TRP A 7 -34.80 -80.54 4.70
C TRP A 7 -34.37 -79.48 3.76
N VAL A 8 -34.86 -78.23 3.95
CA VAL A 8 -34.37 -77.04 3.30
C VAL A 8 -33.43 -76.33 4.26
N GLY A 9 -32.11 -76.36 3.93
CA GLY A 9 -31.12 -75.63 4.69
C GLY A 9 -31.11 -74.18 4.30
N VAL A 10 -31.38 -73.25 5.23
CA VAL A 10 -31.23 -71.81 5.07
C VAL A 10 -29.80 -71.43 5.40
N LEU A 11 -29.01 -71.05 4.39
CA LEU A 11 -27.71 -70.40 4.56
C LEU A 11 -27.89 -68.94 4.94
N ALA A 12 -27.64 -68.57 6.19
CA ALA A 12 -27.61 -67.19 6.62
C ALA A 12 -26.21 -66.56 6.22
N VAL A 13 -26.20 -65.72 5.21
CA VAL A 13 -25.04 -64.91 4.85
C VAL A 13 -24.96 -63.72 5.79
N ALA A 14 -24.05 -63.75 6.74
CA ALA A 14 -23.77 -62.59 7.60
C ALA A 14 -22.95 -61.55 6.80
N ILE A 15 -23.64 -60.47 6.37
CA ILE A 15 -23.00 -59.30 5.79
C ILE A 15 -22.34 -58.51 6.92
N ILE A 16 -21.00 -58.60 7.06
CA ILE A 16 -20.23 -57.75 7.94
C ILE A 16 -20.15 -56.35 7.30
N ALA A 17 -21.00 -55.44 7.73
CA ALA A 17 -20.92 -54.01 7.37
C ALA A 17 -19.72 -53.42 8.08
N TRP A 18 -18.62 -53.23 7.36
CA TRP A 18 -17.49 -52.39 7.84
C TRP A 18 -17.97 -50.92 7.83
N PRO A 19 -17.81 -50.19 8.94
CA PRO A 19 -18.10 -48.77 8.93
C PRO A 19 -17.08 -48.08 7.98
N MET A 20 -17.52 -47.57 6.84
CA MET A 20 -16.76 -46.60 6.06
C MET A 20 -16.64 -45.36 6.92
N VAL A 21 -15.50 -45.22 7.58
CA VAL A 21 -15.10 -43.94 8.17
C VAL A 21 -14.81 -43.02 6.98
N THR A 22 -15.79 -42.23 6.59
CA THR A 22 -15.57 -41.10 5.70
C THR A 22 -14.72 -40.08 6.47
N LEU A 23 -13.43 -40.09 6.24
CA LEU A 23 -12.56 -38.97 6.64
C LEU A 23 -13.13 -37.72 5.98
N ALA A 24 -13.82 -36.90 6.77
CA ALA A 24 -14.17 -35.54 6.32
C ALA A 24 -12.88 -34.90 5.82
N PRO A 25 -12.86 -34.30 4.61
CA PRO A 25 -11.67 -33.61 4.13
C PRO A 25 -11.24 -32.60 5.21
N ALA A 26 -10.00 -32.69 5.66
CA ALA A 26 -9.46 -31.74 6.61
C ALA A 26 -9.69 -30.35 6.03
N GLN A 27 -10.45 -29.51 6.74
CA GLN A 27 -10.73 -28.15 6.30
C GLN A 27 -9.40 -27.45 6.02
N GLU A 28 -9.20 -27.03 4.78
CA GLU A 28 -7.97 -26.39 4.34
C GLU A 28 -7.76 -25.14 5.20
N LYS A 29 -6.66 -25.12 5.96
CA LYS A 29 -6.33 -23.98 6.82
C LYS A 29 -6.02 -22.79 5.95
N SER A 30 -6.69 -21.68 6.18
CA SER A 30 -6.56 -20.47 5.38
C SER A 30 -6.43 -19.22 6.22
N ILE A 31 -5.99 -18.15 5.58
CA ILE A 31 -5.96 -16.81 6.13
C ILE A 31 -6.69 -15.89 5.16
N PHE A 32 -7.56 -15.02 5.68
CA PHE A 32 -8.40 -14.15 4.87
C PHE A 32 -7.92 -12.71 4.88
N ILE A 33 -7.77 -12.13 3.69
CA ILE A 33 -7.36 -10.73 3.46
C ILE A 33 -8.37 -10.09 2.49
N PRO A 34 -9.29 -9.23 2.97
CA PRO A 34 -10.19 -8.50 2.10
C PRO A 34 -9.43 -7.46 1.27
N LEU A 35 -9.82 -7.29 0.01
CA LEU A 35 -9.28 -6.30 -0.90
C LEU A 35 -10.33 -5.23 -1.20
N LEU A 36 -10.13 -4.03 -0.71
CA LEU A 36 -10.92 -2.87 -1.07
C LEU A 36 -10.37 -2.32 -2.38
N VAL A 37 -11.18 -2.30 -3.43
CA VAL A 37 -10.72 -1.95 -4.79
C VAL A 37 -11.62 -0.90 -5.42
N TYR A 38 -11.08 -0.19 -6.42
CA TYR A 38 -11.85 0.72 -7.29
C TYR A 38 -11.39 0.53 -8.74
N ARG A 39 -12.10 -0.40 -9.40
CA ARG A 39 -11.86 -0.78 -10.80
C ARG A 39 -12.71 0.03 -11.77
N THR A 40 -13.60 0.90 -11.24
CA THR A 40 -14.52 1.72 -12.01
C THR A 40 -14.44 3.19 -11.57
N GLY A 41 -14.99 4.11 -12.39
CA GLY A 41 -15.04 5.53 -12.09
C GLY A 41 -13.73 6.28 -12.36
N ALA A 42 -13.65 7.52 -11.87
CA ALA A 42 -12.56 8.47 -12.12
C ALA A 42 -11.19 8.03 -11.57
N PHE A 43 -11.17 7.11 -10.61
CA PHE A 43 -9.97 6.63 -9.96
C PHE A 43 -9.50 5.25 -10.47
N ALA A 44 -10.26 4.63 -11.38
CA ALA A 44 -9.94 3.33 -11.96
C ALA A 44 -8.55 3.24 -12.61
N PRO A 45 -8.02 4.29 -13.29
CA PRO A 45 -6.68 4.24 -13.86
C PRO A 45 -5.58 3.88 -12.85
N ASN A 46 -5.75 4.26 -11.59
CA ASN A 46 -4.84 3.93 -10.50
C ASN A 46 -5.30 2.68 -9.71
N GLY A 47 -6.60 2.46 -9.60
CA GLY A 47 -7.18 1.34 -8.86
C GLY A 47 -6.95 -0.02 -9.51
N ILE A 48 -7.06 -0.10 -10.84
CA ILE A 48 -6.90 -1.36 -11.58
C ILE A 48 -5.49 -1.96 -11.43
N PRO A 49 -4.37 -1.26 -11.71
CA PRO A 49 -3.04 -1.83 -11.52
C PRO A 49 -2.78 -2.21 -10.07
N SER A 50 -3.29 -1.43 -9.13
CA SER A 50 -3.14 -1.72 -7.71
C SER A 50 -3.87 -3.00 -7.29
N ALA A 51 -5.12 -3.18 -7.68
CA ALA A 51 -5.86 -4.41 -7.39
C ALA A 51 -5.18 -5.63 -8.03
N ASN A 52 -4.68 -5.49 -9.25
CA ASN A 52 -4.02 -6.58 -9.98
C ASN A 52 -2.71 -7.03 -9.31
N GLY A 53 -1.91 -6.10 -8.78
CA GLY A 53 -0.68 -6.46 -8.07
C GLY A 53 -0.94 -7.28 -6.80
N PHE A 54 -1.99 -6.95 -6.02
CA PHE A 54 -2.41 -7.78 -4.87
C PHE A 54 -2.82 -9.18 -5.32
N ASN A 55 -3.70 -9.27 -6.31
CA ASN A 55 -4.21 -10.55 -6.82
C ASN A 55 -3.08 -11.45 -7.31
N ASP A 56 -2.19 -10.92 -8.15
CA ASP A 56 -1.13 -11.70 -8.75
C ASP A 56 -0.11 -12.17 -7.70
N TYR A 57 0.20 -11.35 -6.69
CA TYR A 57 1.12 -11.77 -5.63
C TYR A 57 0.53 -12.83 -4.71
N PHE A 58 -0.75 -12.72 -4.33
CA PHE A 58 -1.41 -13.74 -3.53
C PHE A 58 -1.58 -15.04 -4.32
N ASN A 59 -1.90 -14.95 -5.61
CA ASN A 59 -1.91 -16.10 -6.50
C ASN A 59 -0.52 -16.71 -6.63
N LEU A 60 0.54 -15.91 -6.74
CA LEU A 60 1.92 -16.41 -6.76
C LEU A 60 2.22 -17.27 -5.53
N LEU A 61 1.91 -16.78 -4.33
CA LEU A 61 2.16 -17.54 -3.10
C LEU A 61 1.31 -18.82 -3.05
N ASN A 62 0.05 -18.77 -3.44
CA ASN A 62 -0.81 -19.94 -3.48
C ASN A 62 -0.32 -21.00 -4.49
N GLU A 63 0.10 -20.56 -5.69
CA GLU A 63 0.47 -21.47 -6.79
C GLU A 63 1.90 -22.00 -6.72
N ARG A 64 2.83 -21.17 -6.24
CA ARG A 64 4.24 -21.54 -6.13
C ARG A 64 4.55 -22.23 -4.81
N ASP A 65 4.03 -21.69 -3.70
CA ASP A 65 4.42 -22.05 -2.34
C ASP A 65 3.35 -22.87 -1.60
N GLY A 66 2.17 -23.11 -2.20
CA GLY A 66 1.04 -23.74 -1.52
C GLY A 66 0.44 -22.84 -0.43
N GLY A 67 0.56 -21.53 -0.57
CA GLY A 67 0.12 -20.52 0.37
C GLY A 67 1.23 -20.00 1.29
N LEU A 68 0.85 -19.40 2.41
CA LEU A 68 1.74 -18.81 3.38
C LEU A 68 2.04 -19.82 4.51
N GLU A 69 3.21 -20.46 4.48
CA GLU A 69 3.58 -21.50 5.45
C GLU A 69 2.54 -22.65 5.54
N GLY A 70 1.92 -23.00 4.41
CA GLY A 70 0.86 -24.01 4.32
C GLY A 70 -0.54 -23.50 4.66
N LEU A 71 -0.73 -22.18 4.80
CA LEU A 71 -2.05 -21.54 4.90
C LEU A 71 -2.42 -20.98 3.53
N LYS A 72 -3.55 -21.39 2.97
CA LYS A 72 -4.06 -20.79 1.75
C LYS A 72 -4.43 -19.33 1.98
N ILE A 73 -3.97 -18.44 1.12
CA ILE A 73 -4.40 -17.05 1.15
C ILE A 73 -5.74 -16.98 0.41
N VAL A 74 -6.79 -16.66 1.16
CA VAL A 74 -8.13 -16.37 0.63
C VAL A 74 -8.28 -14.85 0.58
N PHE A 75 -8.76 -14.33 -0.53
CA PHE A 75 -9.02 -12.91 -0.69
C PHE A 75 -10.29 -12.68 -1.49
N GLU A 76 -10.98 -11.59 -1.20
CA GLU A 76 -12.24 -11.21 -1.83
C GLU A 76 -12.21 -9.71 -2.11
N GLU A 77 -12.51 -9.31 -3.34
CA GLU A 77 -12.58 -7.90 -3.72
C GLU A 77 -13.94 -7.28 -3.38
N CYS A 78 -13.91 -6.04 -2.92
CA CYS A 78 -15.09 -5.20 -2.79
C CYS A 78 -14.84 -3.86 -3.47
N GLU A 79 -15.63 -3.60 -4.51
CA GLU A 79 -15.60 -2.34 -5.27
C GLU A 79 -16.20 -1.20 -4.46
N PHE A 80 -15.47 -0.07 -4.32
CA PHE A 80 -15.95 1.10 -3.58
C PHE A 80 -15.76 2.45 -4.31
N GLN A 81 -15.33 2.44 -5.57
CA GLN A 81 -15.18 3.62 -6.44
C GLN A 81 -14.38 4.78 -5.84
N TYR A 82 -13.51 4.49 -4.86
CA TYR A 82 -12.79 5.50 -4.04
C TYR A 82 -13.72 6.37 -3.17
N ASP A 83 -14.98 5.98 -3.00
CA ASP A 83 -15.92 6.63 -2.07
C ASP A 83 -15.69 6.14 -0.64
N THR A 84 -15.49 7.07 0.29
CA THR A 84 -15.15 6.74 1.67
C THR A 84 -16.24 5.93 2.38
N LYS A 85 -17.52 6.27 2.16
CA LYS A 85 -18.64 5.58 2.78
C LYS A 85 -18.73 4.14 2.28
N GLN A 86 -18.69 3.95 0.96
CA GLN A 86 -18.69 2.62 0.34
C GLN A 86 -17.48 1.79 0.79
N GLY A 87 -16.29 2.41 0.95
CA GLY A 87 -15.10 1.72 1.46
C GLY A 87 -15.29 1.20 2.90
N VAL A 88 -15.92 1.98 3.75
CA VAL A 88 -16.29 1.53 5.12
C VAL A 88 -17.34 0.41 5.06
N GLU A 89 -18.34 0.51 4.20
CA GLU A 89 -19.35 -0.54 3.99
C GLU A 89 -18.72 -1.84 3.47
N CYS A 90 -17.75 -1.76 2.55
CA CYS A 90 -16.95 -2.90 2.09
C CYS A 90 -16.22 -3.58 3.25
N TYR A 91 -15.55 -2.80 4.10
CA TYR A 91 -14.87 -3.33 5.28
C TYR A 91 -15.84 -4.06 6.21
N GLU A 92 -16.95 -3.43 6.58
CA GLU A 92 -17.96 -4.01 7.48
C GLU A 92 -18.55 -5.32 6.93
N ARG A 93 -18.77 -5.38 5.62
CA ARG A 93 -19.28 -6.58 4.95
C ARG A 93 -18.27 -7.72 4.96
N LEU A 94 -16.98 -7.41 4.72
CA LEU A 94 -15.95 -8.43 4.54
C LEU A 94 -15.25 -8.86 5.82
N LYS A 95 -15.19 -8.01 6.84
CA LYS A 95 -14.34 -8.24 8.03
C LYS A 95 -14.57 -9.57 8.76
N ASN A 96 -15.77 -10.17 8.61
CA ASN A 96 -16.12 -11.45 9.25
C ASN A 96 -16.17 -12.63 8.28
N ASN A 97 -15.97 -12.44 6.97
CA ASN A 97 -16.00 -13.51 5.98
C ASN A 97 -14.80 -14.45 6.19
N HIS A 98 -14.94 -15.70 5.74
CA HIS A 98 -13.87 -16.71 5.70
C HIS A 98 -13.12 -16.90 7.04
N GLY A 99 -13.80 -16.79 8.17
CA GLY A 99 -13.19 -16.92 9.49
C GLY A 99 -12.64 -15.61 10.06
N GLY A 100 -12.80 -14.52 9.36
CA GLY A 100 -12.49 -13.16 9.76
C GLY A 100 -11.21 -12.59 9.14
N ALA A 101 -11.30 -11.32 8.76
CA ALA A 101 -10.16 -10.58 8.25
C ALA A 101 -9.07 -10.43 9.32
N VAL A 102 -7.82 -10.62 8.95
CA VAL A 102 -6.66 -10.45 9.84
C VAL A 102 -6.00 -9.10 9.65
N LEU A 103 -6.08 -8.56 8.46
CA LEU A 103 -5.63 -7.23 8.08
C LEU A 103 -6.50 -6.66 6.96
N VAL A 104 -6.42 -5.37 6.76
CA VAL A 104 -6.99 -4.67 5.62
C VAL A 104 -6.02 -3.59 5.12
N ASN A 105 -5.93 -3.46 3.79
CA ASN A 105 -5.33 -2.31 3.13
C ASN A 105 -6.48 -1.41 2.66
N PRO A 106 -6.77 -0.26 3.30
CA PRO A 106 -7.93 0.58 2.97
C PRO A 106 -7.87 1.18 1.58
N PHE A 107 -6.68 1.35 1.03
CA PHE A 107 -6.39 1.89 -0.30
C PHE A 107 -6.96 3.30 -0.53
N SER A 108 -7.25 3.99 0.55
CA SER A 108 -7.74 5.37 0.61
C SER A 108 -7.46 5.98 1.98
N THR A 109 -6.89 7.18 2.02
CA THR A 109 -6.67 7.92 3.27
C THR A 109 -7.99 8.22 3.99
N GLY A 110 -9.04 8.59 3.24
CA GLY A 110 -10.37 8.83 3.80
C GLY A 110 -10.94 7.60 4.49
N VAL A 111 -10.85 6.43 3.85
CA VAL A 111 -11.28 5.15 4.45
C VAL A 111 -10.40 4.81 5.66
N THR A 112 -9.07 5.00 5.56
CA THR A 112 -8.16 4.74 6.70
C THR A 112 -8.58 5.50 7.95
N TYR A 113 -8.88 6.79 7.83
CA TYR A 113 -9.33 7.63 8.96
C TYR A 113 -10.59 7.06 9.62
N GLN A 114 -11.55 6.56 8.83
CA GLN A 114 -12.79 5.98 9.35
C GLN A 114 -12.59 4.60 10.00
N LEU A 115 -11.56 3.86 9.58
CA LEU A 115 -11.27 2.53 10.12
C LEU A 115 -10.37 2.56 11.36
N ILE A 116 -9.59 3.62 11.59
CA ILE A 116 -8.71 3.76 12.77
C ILE A 116 -9.44 3.44 14.08
N PRO A 117 -10.62 4.03 14.39
CA PRO A 117 -11.33 3.72 15.63
C PRO A 117 -11.93 2.30 15.70
N LYS A 118 -12.09 1.63 14.56
CA LYS A 118 -12.62 0.26 14.47
C LYS A 118 -11.51 -0.79 14.66
N ALA A 119 -10.29 -0.49 14.27
CA ALA A 119 -9.17 -1.42 14.27
C ALA A 119 -8.92 -2.12 15.63
N PRO A 120 -8.85 -1.42 16.78
CA PRO A 120 -8.67 -2.07 18.09
C PRO A 120 -9.90 -2.87 18.53
N VAL A 121 -11.12 -2.48 18.12
CA VAL A 121 -12.37 -3.17 18.45
C VAL A 121 -12.47 -4.49 17.69
N ASP A 122 -12.24 -4.46 16.38
CA ASP A 122 -12.30 -5.61 15.50
C ASP A 122 -11.03 -6.46 15.56
N LYS A 123 -9.95 -5.93 16.17
CA LYS A 123 -8.60 -6.52 16.20
C LYS A 123 -8.10 -6.86 14.79
N VAL A 124 -8.34 -5.97 13.85
CA VAL A 124 -7.91 -6.08 12.46
C VAL A 124 -6.79 -5.07 12.23
N VAL A 125 -5.65 -5.54 11.74
CA VAL A 125 -4.54 -4.67 11.38
C VAL A 125 -4.94 -3.80 10.19
N ILE A 126 -4.74 -2.49 10.30
CA ILE A 126 -4.80 -1.58 9.16
C ILE A 126 -3.36 -1.35 8.69
N HIS A 127 -3.05 -1.78 7.47
CA HIS A 127 -1.80 -1.43 6.81
C HIS A 127 -2.09 -0.41 5.72
N SER A 128 -1.79 0.85 6.00
CA SER A 128 -2.07 1.95 5.07
C SER A 128 -1.04 2.08 3.95
N ALA A 129 0.08 1.37 4.02
CA ALA A 129 1.11 1.32 2.97
C ALA A 129 1.52 2.72 2.45
N GLY A 130 1.73 3.66 3.35
CA GLY A 130 2.09 5.04 3.01
C GLY A 130 0.90 5.98 2.78
N TYR A 131 -0.32 5.58 3.13
CA TYR A 131 -1.43 6.53 3.22
C TYR A 131 -1.40 7.28 4.56
N GLY A 132 -2.29 8.27 4.73
CA GLY A 132 -2.59 8.87 6.03
C GLY A 132 -3.32 7.87 6.95
N MET A 133 -3.48 8.13 8.22
CA MET A 133 -3.05 9.33 8.92
C MET A 133 -1.59 9.17 9.36
N THR A 134 -0.74 10.15 9.05
CA THR A 134 0.68 10.12 9.47
C THR A 134 0.83 9.96 10.98
N ALA A 135 0.01 10.64 11.79
CA ALA A 135 0.04 10.56 13.25
C ALA A 135 -0.12 9.11 13.79
N SER A 136 -0.81 8.25 13.05
CA SER A 136 -1.02 6.84 13.45
C SER A 136 0.23 5.95 13.33
N ALA A 137 1.34 6.49 12.81
CA ALA A 137 2.60 5.77 12.77
C ALA A 137 3.32 5.70 14.13
N ASP A 138 2.81 6.37 15.16
CA ASP A 138 3.24 6.12 16.54
C ASP A 138 2.45 4.96 17.15
N GLY A 139 3.02 3.77 17.09
CA GLY A 139 2.37 2.55 17.55
C GLY A 139 2.12 2.49 19.06
N ARG A 140 2.75 3.37 19.85
CA ARG A 140 2.44 3.50 21.28
C ARG A 140 1.00 3.96 21.53
N TRP A 141 0.41 4.67 20.56
CA TRP A 141 -0.96 5.16 20.60
C TRP A 141 -1.89 4.41 19.65
N PHE A 142 -1.36 3.97 18.48
CA PHE A 142 -2.13 3.33 17.41
C PHE A 142 -1.63 1.91 17.11
N PRO A 143 -1.79 0.95 18.06
CA PRO A 143 -1.18 -0.38 17.96
C PRO A 143 -1.67 -1.22 16.78
N TRP A 144 -2.79 -0.88 16.16
CA TRP A 144 -3.40 -1.62 15.07
C TRP A 144 -3.25 -0.95 13.69
N VAL A 145 -2.52 0.17 13.60
CA VAL A 145 -2.36 0.95 12.37
C VAL A 145 -0.90 1.05 11.99
N PHE A 146 -0.57 0.66 10.76
CA PHE A 146 0.80 0.61 10.25
C PHE A 146 0.91 1.41 8.95
N ASN A 147 1.93 2.25 8.82
CA ASN A 147 2.12 3.17 7.71
C ASN A 147 3.34 2.85 6.85
N PHE A 148 4.14 1.82 7.22
CA PHE A 148 5.33 1.53 6.44
C PHE A 148 5.00 1.30 4.94
N PRO A 149 5.93 1.59 4.01
CA PRO A 149 7.34 1.85 4.26
C PRO A 149 7.66 3.32 4.59
N MET A 150 6.70 4.26 4.57
CA MET A 150 6.91 5.68 4.80
C MET A 150 5.57 6.40 5.06
N THR A 151 5.61 7.56 5.74
CA THR A 151 4.45 8.46 5.88
C THR A 151 4.51 9.63 4.90
N TYR A 152 3.38 10.33 4.72
CA TYR A 152 3.35 11.54 3.88
C TYR A 152 4.24 12.67 4.41
N TRP A 153 4.37 12.80 5.73
CA TRP A 153 5.23 13.83 6.31
C TRP A 153 6.70 13.55 6.03
N SER A 154 7.12 12.30 6.18
CA SER A 154 8.47 11.86 5.83
C SER A 154 8.73 12.05 4.34
N GLN A 155 7.77 11.71 3.47
CA GLN A 155 7.90 11.92 2.03
C GLN A 155 8.03 13.40 1.67
N ALA A 156 7.19 14.27 2.24
CA ALA A 156 7.27 15.70 2.00
C ALA A 156 8.63 16.29 2.44
N SER A 157 9.19 15.80 3.55
CA SER A 157 10.52 16.20 4.00
C SER A 157 11.63 15.68 3.07
N ALA A 158 11.49 14.45 2.56
CA ALA A 158 12.43 13.90 1.57
C ALA A 158 12.35 14.66 0.23
N PHE A 159 11.17 15.11 -0.19
CA PHE A 159 10.99 15.99 -1.33
C PHE A 159 11.77 17.30 -1.13
N VAL A 160 11.64 17.95 0.03
CA VAL A 160 12.39 19.20 0.32
C VAL A 160 13.89 18.97 0.32
N LYS A 161 14.39 17.84 0.84
CA LYS A 161 15.81 17.46 0.73
C LYS A 161 16.24 17.27 -0.73
N TYR A 162 15.41 16.62 -1.53
CA TYR A 162 15.67 16.47 -2.96
C TYR A 162 15.82 17.83 -3.64
N VAL A 163 14.85 18.73 -3.40
CA VAL A 163 14.89 20.10 -3.96
C VAL A 163 16.17 20.83 -3.52
N GLY A 164 16.52 20.78 -2.22
CA GLY A 164 17.74 21.38 -1.70
C GLY A 164 18.99 20.85 -2.40
N ALA A 165 19.06 19.53 -2.65
CA ALA A 165 20.20 18.95 -3.39
C ALA A 165 20.25 19.42 -4.85
N GLN A 166 19.11 19.58 -5.52
CA GLN A 166 19.04 20.10 -6.89
C GLN A 166 19.44 21.59 -6.98
N GLU A 167 19.16 22.38 -5.95
CA GLU A 167 19.53 23.80 -5.86
C GLU A 167 20.98 24.02 -5.38
N GLY A 168 21.69 22.94 -5.00
CA GLY A 168 23.09 23.03 -4.55
C GLY A 168 23.28 23.21 -3.03
N GLY A 169 22.21 23.03 -2.24
CA GLY A 169 22.25 23.04 -0.77
C GLY A 169 20.94 23.46 -0.15
N MET A 170 20.69 23.06 1.10
CA MET A 170 19.49 23.42 1.83
C MET A 170 19.38 24.94 2.09
N ASP A 171 20.52 25.63 2.20
CA ASP A 171 20.61 27.09 2.34
C ASP A 171 20.14 27.85 1.09
N LYS A 172 20.19 27.21 -0.07
CA LYS A 172 19.75 27.77 -1.35
C LYS A 172 18.20 27.75 -1.51
N LEU A 173 17.49 27.12 -0.59
CA LEU A 173 16.03 27.15 -0.57
C LEU A 173 15.47 28.51 -0.13
N LYS A 174 16.25 29.31 0.58
CA LYS A 174 15.81 30.63 1.05
C LYS A 174 15.37 31.53 -0.11
N GLY A 175 14.13 32.02 -0.01
CA GLY A 175 13.51 32.86 -1.04
C GLY A 175 12.92 32.12 -2.23
N LYS A 176 13.07 30.78 -2.30
CA LYS A 176 12.41 29.94 -3.30
C LYS A 176 10.91 29.86 -3.06
N LYS A 177 10.15 29.53 -4.11
CA LYS A 177 8.69 29.31 -4.06
C LYS A 177 8.38 27.89 -4.46
N ILE A 178 7.65 27.18 -3.60
CA ILE A 178 7.14 25.84 -3.86
C ILE A 178 5.62 25.91 -3.94
N ALA A 179 5.05 25.54 -5.09
CA ALA A 179 3.62 25.37 -5.23
C ALA A 179 3.23 23.91 -4.91
N HIS A 180 2.32 23.70 -3.97
CA HIS A 180 1.75 22.39 -3.70
C HIS A 180 0.35 22.29 -4.33
N VAL A 181 0.22 21.47 -5.38
CA VAL A 181 -1.06 21.17 -6.06
C VAL A 181 -1.57 19.86 -5.51
N PHE A 182 -2.74 19.87 -4.87
CA PHE A 182 -3.19 18.68 -4.15
C PHE A 182 -4.69 18.43 -4.25
N HIS A 183 -5.05 17.15 -4.22
CA HIS A 183 -6.43 16.71 -4.12
C HIS A 183 -7.06 17.24 -2.82
N ASN A 184 -8.18 17.95 -2.92
CA ASN A 184 -8.86 18.58 -1.77
C ASN A 184 -9.57 17.52 -0.90
N SER A 185 -8.79 16.69 -0.25
CA SER A 185 -9.23 15.59 0.62
C SER A 185 -8.25 15.41 1.78
N PRO A 186 -8.55 14.57 2.78
CA PRO A 186 -7.59 14.21 3.81
C PRO A 186 -6.24 13.77 3.24
N TYR A 187 -6.22 13.00 2.15
CA TYR A 187 -5.01 12.56 1.47
C TYR A 187 -4.12 13.73 1.00
N GLY A 188 -4.66 14.61 0.17
CA GLY A 188 -3.86 15.67 -0.45
C GLY A 188 -3.36 16.71 0.56
N LYS A 189 -4.07 16.87 1.69
CA LYS A 189 -3.73 17.82 2.76
C LYS A 189 -2.63 17.32 3.70
N GLU A 190 -2.34 16.03 3.72
CA GLU A 190 -1.38 15.44 4.67
C GLU A 190 0.01 16.06 4.60
N ALA A 191 0.51 16.42 3.41
CA ALA A 191 1.84 17.00 3.26
C ALA A 191 1.95 18.45 3.74
N ASN A 192 0.82 19.20 3.79
CA ASN A 192 0.83 20.64 4.05
C ASN A 192 1.55 21.03 5.36
N PRO A 193 1.28 20.42 6.52
CA PRO A 193 1.92 20.81 7.78
C PRO A 193 3.45 20.68 7.75
N THR A 194 3.96 19.68 7.02
CA THR A 194 5.41 19.47 6.88
C THR A 194 6.03 20.49 5.94
N LEU A 195 5.42 20.73 4.77
CA LEU A 195 5.88 21.73 3.81
C LEU A 195 5.91 23.13 4.43
N GLU A 196 4.84 23.55 5.10
CA GLU A 196 4.75 24.84 5.77
C GLU A 196 5.78 24.99 6.92
N THR A 197 6.01 23.92 7.69
CA THR A 197 7.02 23.94 8.75
C THR A 197 8.41 24.12 8.18
N LEU A 198 8.75 23.33 7.16
CA LEU A 198 10.06 23.41 6.49
C LEU A 198 10.22 24.75 5.75
N GLY A 199 9.13 25.28 5.16
CA GLY A 199 9.14 26.61 4.56
C GLY A 199 9.54 27.69 5.55
N ARG A 200 8.93 27.70 6.76
CA ARG A 200 9.29 28.63 7.83
C ARG A 200 10.73 28.44 8.32
N GLN A 201 11.20 27.21 8.45
CA GLN A 201 12.55 26.90 8.96
C GLN A 201 13.66 27.23 7.95
N LEU A 202 13.41 26.96 6.68
CA LEU A 202 14.40 27.08 5.60
C LEU A 202 14.24 28.35 4.75
N GLY A 203 13.18 29.13 5.02
CA GLY A 203 12.95 30.43 4.39
C GLY A 203 12.41 30.34 2.96
N PHE A 204 11.76 29.25 2.55
CA PHE A 204 11.03 29.19 1.27
C PHE A 204 9.52 29.42 1.46
N GLU A 205 8.89 29.95 0.42
CA GLU A 205 7.43 30.16 0.38
C GLU A 205 6.73 28.87 -0.04
N VAL A 206 5.61 28.53 0.62
CA VAL A 206 4.71 27.46 0.22
C VAL A 206 3.39 28.04 -0.19
N ALA A 207 2.98 27.81 -1.44
CA ALA A 207 1.66 28.20 -1.96
C ALA A 207 0.80 26.95 -2.19
N LEU A 208 -0.40 26.95 -1.60
CA LEU A 208 -1.29 25.78 -1.56
C LEU A 208 -2.40 25.92 -2.62
N PHE A 209 -2.51 24.93 -3.50
CA PHE A 209 -3.50 24.88 -4.58
C PHE A 209 -4.37 23.62 -4.48
N PRO A 210 -5.49 23.66 -3.75
CA PRO A 210 -6.41 22.54 -3.68
C PRO A 210 -7.15 22.35 -5.00
N ILE A 211 -7.33 21.09 -5.41
CA ILE A 211 -8.13 20.70 -6.57
C ILE A 211 -9.26 19.81 -6.08
N ASP A 212 -10.48 20.18 -6.37
CA ASP A 212 -11.67 19.44 -5.97
C ASP A 212 -11.88 18.18 -6.84
N THR A 213 -12.48 17.17 -6.23
CA THR A 213 -12.80 15.89 -6.87
C THR A 213 -13.77 16.08 -8.05
N PRO A 214 -13.56 15.44 -9.21
CA PRO A 214 -12.53 14.43 -9.52
C PRO A 214 -11.22 15.03 -10.07
N GLY A 215 -11.08 16.34 -10.10
CA GLY A 215 -9.85 17.02 -10.50
C GLY A 215 -9.65 17.16 -12.02
N GLN A 216 -10.73 17.18 -12.79
CA GLN A 216 -10.68 17.39 -14.25
C GLN A 216 -10.59 18.89 -14.63
N GLU A 217 -11.13 19.77 -13.81
CA GLU A 217 -11.14 21.21 -14.05
C GLU A 217 -9.99 21.90 -13.31
N GLN A 218 -8.85 22.08 -13.95
CA GLN A 218 -7.64 22.62 -13.33
C GLN A 218 -7.11 23.90 -14.00
N LYS A 219 -7.61 24.30 -15.16
CA LYS A 219 -7.05 25.39 -15.97
C LYS A 219 -6.90 26.71 -15.17
N ALA A 220 -7.91 27.09 -14.40
CA ALA A 220 -7.86 28.32 -13.60
C ALA A 220 -6.76 28.26 -12.53
N THR A 221 -6.58 27.11 -11.89
CA THR A 221 -5.51 26.87 -10.90
C THR A 221 -4.13 26.99 -11.55
N TRP A 222 -3.91 26.36 -12.72
CA TRP A 222 -2.63 26.44 -13.41
C TRP A 222 -2.29 27.84 -13.94
N LEU A 223 -3.31 28.66 -14.29
CA LEU A 223 -3.09 30.08 -14.57
C LEU A 223 -2.60 30.87 -13.33
N GLN A 224 -3.11 30.53 -12.14
CA GLN A 224 -2.63 31.15 -10.88
C GLN A 224 -1.20 30.68 -10.57
N ILE A 225 -0.89 29.40 -10.73
CA ILE A 225 0.46 28.85 -10.54
C ILE A 225 1.46 29.53 -11.50
N ARG A 226 1.08 29.71 -12.76
CA ARG A 226 1.90 30.43 -13.74
C ARG A 226 2.20 31.87 -13.31
N ARG A 227 1.20 32.57 -12.75
CA ARG A 227 1.37 33.95 -12.24
C ARG A 227 2.28 34.00 -11.00
N LEU A 228 2.19 32.99 -10.13
CA LEU A 228 3.08 32.83 -8.96
C LEU A 228 4.52 32.62 -9.39
N ASN A 229 4.74 31.99 -10.55
CA ASN A 229 6.05 31.60 -11.09
C ASN A 229 6.89 30.83 -10.05
N PRO A 230 6.44 29.66 -9.56
CA PRO A 230 7.16 28.90 -8.55
C PRO A 230 8.46 28.33 -9.11
N ASP A 231 9.47 28.16 -8.25
CA ASP A 231 10.71 27.45 -8.58
C ASP A 231 10.46 25.94 -8.71
N TRP A 232 9.59 25.39 -7.85
CA TRP A 232 9.26 23.97 -7.82
C TRP A 232 7.76 23.77 -7.61
N ILE A 233 7.25 22.64 -8.15
CA ILE A 233 5.87 22.22 -7.97
C ILE A 233 5.87 20.83 -7.36
N TYR A 234 5.12 20.66 -6.28
CA TYR A 234 4.84 19.35 -5.67
C TYR A 234 3.38 18.98 -5.92
N ILE A 235 3.12 17.77 -6.41
CA ILE A 235 1.76 17.31 -6.73
C ILE A 235 1.37 16.15 -5.83
N SER A 236 0.24 16.27 -5.14
CA SER A 236 -0.41 15.20 -4.37
C SER A 236 -1.81 14.94 -4.91
N GLY A 237 -1.90 14.41 -6.12
CA GLY A 237 -3.13 14.11 -6.83
C GLY A 237 -3.47 12.62 -6.87
N TRP A 238 -4.65 12.29 -7.40
CA TRP A 238 -5.08 10.91 -7.55
C TRP A 238 -6.07 10.75 -8.72
N GLY A 239 -6.01 9.60 -9.40
CA GLY A 239 -6.90 9.30 -10.51
C GLY A 239 -6.73 10.22 -11.71
N VAL A 240 -7.83 10.59 -12.35
CA VAL A 240 -7.81 11.46 -13.53
C VAL A 240 -7.22 12.85 -13.29
N MET A 241 -7.17 13.31 -12.04
CA MET A 241 -6.51 14.55 -11.65
C MET A 241 -5.05 14.60 -12.10
N ASN A 242 -4.33 13.46 -11.99
CA ASN A 242 -2.89 13.41 -12.23
C ASN A 242 -2.55 13.71 -13.69
N GLN A 243 -3.20 13.00 -14.63
CA GLN A 243 -2.96 13.21 -16.06
C GLN A 243 -3.33 14.64 -16.51
N VAL A 244 -4.38 15.23 -15.90
CA VAL A 244 -4.75 16.62 -16.16
C VAL A 244 -3.69 17.56 -15.62
N ALA A 245 -3.21 17.35 -14.39
CA ALA A 245 -2.16 18.16 -13.79
C ALA A 245 -0.87 18.17 -14.62
N VAL A 246 -0.44 16.99 -15.11
CA VAL A 246 0.76 16.88 -15.97
C VAL A 246 0.57 17.63 -17.29
N LYS A 247 -0.60 17.49 -17.94
CA LYS A 247 -0.92 18.23 -19.18
C LYS A 247 -0.95 19.74 -18.99
N GLU A 248 -1.63 20.18 -17.94
CA GLU A 248 -1.77 21.61 -17.63
C GLU A 248 -0.43 22.24 -17.22
N ALA A 249 0.41 21.53 -16.44
CA ALA A 249 1.74 22.01 -16.11
C ALA A 249 2.55 22.30 -17.38
N ALA A 250 2.60 21.35 -18.32
CA ALA A 250 3.30 21.51 -19.59
C ALA A 250 2.67 22.62 -20.46
N ALA A 251 1.33 22.67 -20.58
CA ALA A 251 0.62 23.68 -21.38
C ALA A 251 0.84 25.10 -20.86
N HIS A 252 1.08 25.27 -19.54
CA HIS A 252 1.37 26.55 -18.94
C HIS A 252 2.88 26.89 -18.89
N GLY A 253 3.72 26.06 -19.51
CA GLY A 253 5.16 26.32 -19.67
C GLY A 253 5.97 26.06 -18.39
N MET A 254 5.49 25.20 -17.48
CA MET A 254 6.26 24.79 -16.33
C MET A 254 7.48 23.95 -16.77
N LYS A 255 8.61 24.09 -16.09
CA LYS A 255 9.75 23.22 -16.28
C LYS A 255 9.40 21.85 -15.74
N MET A 256 9.16 20.86 -16.61
CA MET A 256 8.67 19.55 -16.20
C MET A 256 9.63 18.81 -15.27
N ASP A 257 10.93 19.07 -15.35
CA ASP A 257 11.94 18.55 -14.44
C ASP A 257 11.94 19.21 -13.03
N HIS A 258 11.17 20.28 -12.84
CA HIS A 258 10.86 20.91 -11.56
C HIS A 258 9.43 20.58 -11.06
N VAL A 259 8.69 19.75 -11.77
CA VAL A 259 7.38 19.25 -11.36
C VAL A 259 7.53 17.84 -10.80
N VAL A 260 7.30 17.69 -9.50
CA VAL A 260 7.54 16.44 -8.77
C VAL A 260 6.23 15.98 -8.12
N GLY A 261 5.75 14.82 -8.52
CA GLY A 261 4.63 14.16 -7.85
C GLY A 261 5.05 13.47 -6.55
N ASN A 262 4.10 13.28 -5.66
CA ASN A 262 4.28 12.32 -4.58
C ASN A 262 4.24 10.88 -5.17
N TRP A 263 4.42 9.84 -4.36
CA TRP A 263 4.45 8.46 -4.88
C TRP A 263 3.13 7.97 -5.48
N TRP A 264 2.00 8.68 -5.31
CA TRP A 264 0.70 8.35 -5.91
C TRP A 264 0.43 9.09 -7.22
N THR A 265 1.37 9.95 -7.66
CA THR A 265 1.28 10.75 -8.88
C THR A 265 2.44 10.49 -9.83
N GLY A 266 2.95 9.29 -9.85
CA GLY A 266 4.09 8.89 -10.68
C GLY A 266 3.90 7.52 -11.30
N THR A 267 2.82 7.35 -12.06
CA THR A 267 2.49 6.10 -12.71
C THR A 267 2.35 6.27 -14.22
N GLU A 268 2.33 5.18 -14.95
CA GLU A 268 2.11 5.16 -16.39
C GLU A 268 0.77 5.79 -16.77
N ALA A 269 -0.28 5.54 -15.95
CA ALA A 269 -1.61 6.12 -16.14
C ALA A 269 -1.62 7.67 -16.05
N ASP A 270 -0.66 8.26 -15.35
CA ASP A 270 -0.58 9.71 -15.16
C ASP A 270 0.13 10.39 -16.35
N VAL A 271 1.12 9.74 -16.94
CA VAL A 271 2.04 10.34 -17.92
C VAL A 271 1.77 9.93 -19.36
N VAL A 272 1.38 8.67 -19.60
CA VAL A 272 1.12 8.17 -20.98
C VAL A 272 0.05 8.99 -21.70
N PRO A 273 -1.10 9.36 -21.06
CA PRO A 273 -2.11 10.20 -21.71
C PRO A 273 -1.65 11.63 -22.03
N ALA A 274 -0.57 12.10 -21.40
CA ALA A 274 0.00 13.42 -21.67
C ALA A 274 1.04 13.40 -22.81
N GLY A 275 1.46 12.21 -23.26
CA GLY A 275 2.42 12.05 -24.37
C GLY A 275 3.74 12.76 -24.07
N ASP A 276 4.30 13.43 -25.10
CA ASP A 276 5.58 14.14 -24.98
C ASP A 276 5.56 15.28 -23.95
N ALA A 277 4.40 15.81 -23.63
CA ALA A 277 4.24 16.85 -22.61
C ALA A 277 4.68 16.38 -21.21
N ALA A 278 4.63 15.08 -20.94
CA ALA A 278 5.05 14.52 -19.66
C ALA A 278 6.57 14.32 -19.55
N LYS A 279 7.34 14.45 -20.63
CA LYS A 279 8.78 14.20 -20.60
C LYS A 279 9.48 15.15 -19.62
N GLY A 280 10.29 14.58 -18.74
CA GLY A 280 10.97 15.33 -17.67
C GLY A 280 10.22 15.33 -16.34
N TYR A 281 8.91 15.06 -16.32
CA TYR A 281 8.13 14.96 -15.09
C TYR A 281 8.73 13.95 -14.11
N LYS A 282 8.78 14.33 -12.85
CA LYS A 282 9.35 13.49 -11.79
C LYS A 282 8.29 13.08 -10.76
N SER A 283 8.57 12.03 -10.03
CA SER A 283 7.81 11.71 -8.82
C SER A 283 8.67 11.04 -7.77
N MET A 284 8.24 11.18 -6.52
CA MET A 284 8.77 10.37 -5.43
C MET A 284 8.34 8.92 -5.60
N THR A 285 9.15 7.99 -5.11
CA THR A 285 8.82 6.56 -5.03
C THR A 285 9.58 5.90 -3.88
N PHE A 286 9.16 4.72 -3.44
CA PHE A 286 9.90 3.93 -2.43
C PHE A 286 10.37 2.58 -3.01
N HIS A 287 10.35 2.43 -4.32
CA HIS A 287 10.83 1.25 -5.02
C HIS A 287 11.29 1.59 -6.44
N ALA A 288 12.13 0.75 -7.00
CA ALA A 288 12.51 0.86 -8.41
C ALA A 288 11.36 0.42 -9.34
N PRO A 289 11.15 1.09 -10.49
CA PRO A 289 10.13 0.74 -11.47
C PRO A 289 10.54 -0.46 -12.34
N GLY A 290 9.58 -0.98 -13.13
CA GLY A 290 9.79 -2.02 -14.14
C GLY A 290 9.59 -3.44 -13.59
N ASN A 291 9.79 -4.44 -14.47
CA ASN A 291 9.46 -5.85 -14.23
C ASN A 291 10.64 -6.82 -14.39
N THR A 292 11.86 -6.33 -14.26
CA THR A 292 13.08 -7.16 -14.43
C THR A 292 13.47 -7.93 -13.16
N PHE A 293 12.80 -7.69 -12.03
CA PHE A 293 13.08 -8.34 -10.77
C PHE A 293 12.59 -9.79 -10.75
N LYS A 294 13.22 -10.62 -9.95
CA LYS A 294 12.91 -12.07 -9.88
C LYS A 294 11.43 -12.32 -9.52
N VAL A 295 10.83 -11.52 -8.65
CA VAL A 295 9.41 -11.67 -8.31
C VAL A 295 8.50 -11.58 -9.53
N HIS A 296 8.79 -10.71 -10.51
CA HIS A 296 8.00 -10.63 -11.74
C HIS A 296 8.19 -11.86 -12.62
N GLN A 297 9.43 -12.40 -12.71
CA GLN A 297 9.68 -13.64 -13.43
C GLN A 297 8.92 -14.81 -12.80
N ASP A 298 8.88 -14.85 -11.46
CA ASP A 298 8.09 -15.84 -10.73
C ASP A 298 6.57 -15.66 -10.97
N ILE A 299 6.07 -14.42 -11.01
CA ILE A 299 4.67 -14.12 -11.36
C ILE A 299 4.37 -14.57 -12.80
N PHE A 300 5.21 -14.24 -13.77
CA PHE A 300 5.02 -14.73 -15.16
C PHE A 300 4.94 -16.25 -15.20
N LYS A 301 5.89 -16.93 -14.60
CA LYS A 301 6.00 -18.39 -14.61
C LYS A 301 4.88 -19.12 -13.87
N HIS A 302 4.52 -18.64 -12.68
CA HIS A 302 3.64 -19.38 -11.77
C HIS A 302 2.20 -18.89 -11.78
N VAL A 303 1.92 -17.70 -12.34
CA VAL A 303 0.58 -17.14 -12.42
C VAL A 303 0.14 -17.00 -13.88
N TYR A 304 0.87 -16.25 -14.70
CA TYR A 304 0.47 -15.98 -16.09
C TYR A 304 0.57 -17.19 -17.00
N ASP A 305 1.67 -17.96 -16.95
CA ASP A 305 1.85 -19.16 -17.77
C ASP A 305 0.90 -20.29 -17.38
N LYS A 306 0.27 -20.19 -16.21
CA LYS A 306 -0.81 -21.08 -15.76
C LYS A 306 -2.22 -20.54 -16.04
N GLY A 307 -2.34 -19.42 -16.76
CA GLY A 307 -3.62 -18.81 -17.12
C GLY A 307 -4.38 -18.18 -15.93
N LYS A 308 -3.67 -17.83 -14.83
CA LYS A 308 -4.26 -17.23 -13.60
C LYS A 308 -3.95 -15.75 -13.43
N GLY A 309 -3.22 -15.13 -14.36
CA GLY A 309 -2.90 -13.70 -14.34
C GLY A 309 -4.14 -12.84 -14.63
N ILE A 310 -4.22 -11.71 -13.97
CA ILE A 310 -5.38 -10.80 -14.06
C ILE A 310 -5.31 -9.91 -15.31
N TYR A 311 -4.12 -9.46 -15.72
CA TYR A 311 -3.97 -8.68 -16.94
C TYR A 311 -4.04 -9.57 -18.20
N GLN A 312 -4.81 -9.14 -19.18
CA GLN A 312 -4.72 -9.71 -20.54
C GLN A 312 -3.42 -9.28 -21.23
N ASP A 313 -3.02 -8.03 -21.04
CA ASP A 313 -1.76 -7.48 -21.55
C ASP A 313 -0.65 -7.63 -20.49
N ARG A 314 0.23 -8.60 -20.70
CA ARG A 314 1.38 -8.89 -19.82
C ARG A 314 2.38 -7.72 -19.70
N ALA A 315 2.40 -6.79 -20.66
CA ALA A 315 3.29 -5.64 -20.64
C ALA A 315 2.99 -4.69 -19.47
N LYS A 316 1.77 -4.75 -18.90
CA LYS A 316 1.36 -3.96 -17.74
C LYS A 316 1.86 -4.53 -16.41
N VAL A 317 2.36 -5.75 -16.37
CA VAL A 317 3.01 -6.32 -15.19
C VAL A 317 4.32 -5.58 -14.97
N GLY A 318 4.42 -4.92 -13.82
CA GLY A 318 5.58 -4.08 -13.49
C GLY A 318 5.35 -2.58 -13.63
N GLU A 319 4.15 -2.14 -14.03
CA GLU A 319 3.75 -0.74 -13.86
C GLU A 319 3.92 -0.29 -12.39
N VAL A 320 4.17 0.99 -12.19
CA VAL A 320 4.53 1.51 -10.85
C VAL A 320 3.53 1.14 -9.76
N LEU A 321 2.21 1.32 -10.00
CA LEU A 321 1.20 0.98 -9.00
C LEU A 321 1.00 -0.53 -8.83
N TYR A 322 1.17 -1.31 -9.88
CA TYR A 322 1.21 -2.76 -9.78
C TYR A 322 2.35 -3.21 -8.85
N ASN A 323 3.56 -2.72 -9.09
CA ASN A 323 4.72 -3.03 -8.23
C ASN A 323 4.50 -2.62 -6.78
N ARG A 324 3.87 -1.47 -6.56
CA ARG A 324 3.60 -0.95 -5.23
C ARG A 324 2.73 -1.88 -4.41
N THR A 325 1.72 -2.46 -5.03
CA THR A 325 0.83 -3.40 -4.34
C THR A 325 1.38 -4.83 -4.27
N VAL A 326 2.20 -5.26 -5.22
CA VAL A 326 3.01 -6.47 -5.08
C VAL A 326 3.93 -6.37 -3.85
N ILE A 327 4.59 -5.21 -3.66
CA ILE A 327 5.42 -4.95 -2.47
C ILE A 327 4.55 -4.90 -1.20
N THR A 328 3.40 -4.23 -1.23
CA THR A 328 2.50 -4.16 -0.07
C THR A 328 2.00 -5.55 0.33
N ALA A 329 1.62 -6.38 -0.63
CA ALA A 329 1.21 -7.76 -0.40
C ALA A 329 2.37 -8.61 0.19
N MET A 330 3.59 -8.42 -0.31
CA MET A 330 4.79 -9.05 0.24
C MET A 330 5.03 -8.62 1.69
N LEU A 331 4.96 -7.32 1.99
CA LEU A 331 5.13 -6.80 3.35
C LEU A 331 4.09 -7.36 4.32
N ASN A 332 2.82 -7.43 3.90
CA ASN A 332 1.74 -8.04 4.67
C ASN A 332 2.03 -9.50 5.00
N THR A 333 2.40 -10.27 3.99
CA THR A 333 2.63 -11.71 4.15
C THR A 333 3.90 -12.01 4.95
N GLU A 334 4.94 -11.20 4.86
CA GLU A 334 6.14 -11.33 5.70
C GLU A 334 5.88 -10.97 7.16
N ALA A 335 5.03 -9.99 7.44
CA ALA A 335 4.59 -9.69 8.80
C ALA A 335 3.80 -10.87 9.40
N ILE A 336 2.89 -11.47 8.63
CA ILE A 336 2.17 -12.68 9.06
C ILE A 336 3.14 -13.86 9.25
N ARG A 337 4.09 -14.05 8.34
CA ARG A 337 5.14 -15.09 8.44
C ARG A 337 5.99 -14.90 9.69
N THR A 338 6.31 -13.66 10.06
CA THR A 338 7.01 -13.33 11.31
C THR A 338 6.23 -13.82 12.53
N ALA A 339 4.92 -13.62 12.56
CA ALA A 339 4.04 -14.15 13.61
C ALA A 339 4.03 -15.71 13.63
N ILE A 340 3.88 -16.34 12.46
CA ILE A 340 3.88 -17.81 12.37
C ILE A 340 5.20 -18.40 12.90
N ARG A 341 6.33 -17.81 12.52
CA ARG A 341 7.65 -18.27 12.97
C ARG A 341 7.85 -18.12 14.49
N LYS A 342 7.33 -17.04 15.08
CA LYS A 342 7.43 -16.81 16.52
C LYS A 342 6.56 -17.75 17.34
N TYR A 343 5.30 -17.93 16.93
CA TYR A 343 4.28 -18.61 17.74
C TYR A 343 3.99 -20.05 17.31
N GLY A 344 4.43 -20.45 16.11
CA GLY A 344 4.13 -21.78 15.56
C GLY A 344 2.65 -22.00 15.22
N ALA A 345 1.77 -20.98 15.43
CA ALA A 345 0.33 -21.08 15.23
C ALA A 345 -0.05 -20.91 13.75
N LYS A 346 -0.91 -21.80 13.24
CA LYS A 346 -1.43 -21.78 11.85
C LYS A 346 -2.93 -22.06 11.83
N PRO A 347 -3.78 -21.02 11.59
CA PRO A 347 -3.46 -19.60 11.45
C PRO A 347 -3.07 -18.96 12.80
N PRO A 348 -2.26 -17.89 12.78
CA PRO A 348 -1.99 -17.09 13.98
C PRO A 348 -3.24 -16.27 14.39
N THR A 349 -3.33 -15.92 15.68
CA THR A 349 -4.38 -15.01 16.15
C THR A 349 -4.18 -13.59 15.62
N LYS A 350 -5.21 -12.75 15.68
CA LYS A 350 -5.13 -11.35 15.24
C LYS A 350 -4.07 -10.57 16.03
N GLU A 351 -3.96 -10.81 17.36
CA GLU A 351 -2.93 -10.21 18.20
C GLU A 351 -1.51 -10.68 17.83
N GLN A 352 -1.36 -11.96 17.50
CA GLN A 352 -0.08 -12.49 17.01
C GLN A 352 0.30 -11.87 15.66
N ILE A 353 -0.68 -11.62 14.79
CA ILE A 353 -0.45 -10.92 13.52
C ILE A 353 -0.02 -9.48 13.77
N ARG A 354 -0.70 -8.73 14.65
CA ARG A 354 -0.26 -7.39 15.07
C ARG A 354 1.19 -7.41 15.56
N TRP A 355 1.53 -8.38 16.42
CA TRP A 355 2.91 -8.57 16.88
C TRP A 355 3.87 -8.78 15.71
N GLY A 356 3.48 -9.59 14.72
CA GLY A 356 4.28 -9.83 13.52
C GLY A 356 4.54 -8.57 12.71
N PHE A 357 3.56 -7.67 12.62
CA PHE A 357 3.73 -6.36 11.99
C PHE A 357 4.71 -5.47 12.76
N GLU A 358 4.65 -5.45 14.08
CA GLU A 358 5.55 -4.67 14.96
C GLU A 358 6.98 -5.22 15.04
N ASN A 359 7.18 -6.45 14.62
CA ASN A 359 8.48 -7.12 14.65
C ASN A 359 8.97 -7.53 13.25
N LEU A 360 8.44 -6.90 12.22
CA LEU A 360 8.91 -7.11 10.85
C LEU A 360 10.32 -6.55 10.70
N ASP A 361 11.28 -7.43 10.43
CA ASP A 361 12.67 -7.10 10.11
C ASP A 361 13.04 -7.73 8.75
N LEU A 362 12.86 -6.95 7.70
CA LEU A 362 13.07 -7.36 6.33
C LEU A 362 14.48 -7.01 5.89
N THR A 363 15.39 -7.98 5.96
CA THR A 363 16.81 -7.81 5.62
C THR A 363 17.04 -7.86 4.10
N GLU A 364 18.22 -7.40 3.64
CA GLU A 364 18.63 -7.51 2.23
C GLU A 364 18.62 -8.97 1.75
N LYS A 365 19.12 -9.91 2.58
CA LYS A 365 19.07 -11.34 2.30
C LYS A 365 17.63 -11.81 2.10
N ARG A 366 16.72 -11.38 2.97
CA ARG A 366 15.32 -11.77 2.85
C ARG A 366 14.66 -11.22 1.59
N LEU A 367 14.95 -9.97 1.23
CA LEU A 367 14.49 -9.37 -0.04
C LEU A 367 15.00 -10.16 -1.26
N GLU A 368 16.25 -10.62 -1.22
CA GLU A 368 16.81 -11.46 -2.29
C GLU A 368 16.08 -12.81 -2.40
N GLU A 369 15.86 -13.50 -1.27
CA GLU A 369 15.09 -14.76 -1.22
C GLU A 369 13.67 -14.61 -1.79
N LEU A 370 13.02 -13.48 -1.51
CA LEU A 370 11.65 -13.17 -1.97
C LEU A 370 11.60 -12.67 -3.42
N GLY A 371 12.76 -12.36 -4.03
CA GLY A 371 12.85 -11.86 -5.41
C GLY A 371 12.75 -10.34 -5.55
N PHE A 372 12.90 -9.57 -4.47
CA PHE A 372 12.81 -8.10 -4.45
C PHE A 372 14.16 -7.39 -4.33
N LYS A 373 15.27 -8.10 -4.49
CA LYS A 373 16.62 -7.51 -4.46
C LYS A 373 16.74 -6.36 -5.45
N GLY A 374 17.16 -5.18 -4.96
CA GLY A 374 17.31 -3.97 -5.75
C GLY A 374 16.00 -3.24 -6.08
N GLN A 375 14.84 -3.82 -5.81
CA GLN A 375 13.56 -3.15 -6.02
C GLN A 375 13.20 -2.23 -4.86
N MET A 376 13.46 -2.63 -3.63
CA MET A 376 13.29 -1.81 -2.42
C MET A 376 14.45 -2.00 -1.45
N ARG A 377 14.49 -1.19 -0.40
CA ARG A 377 15.49 -1.27 0.68
C ARG A 377 14.97 -2.12 1.84
N PRO A 378 15.87 -2.69 2.65
CA PRO A 378 15.51 -3.31 3.92
C PRO A 378 14.61 -2.44 4.76
N LEU A 379 13.71 -3.05 5.52
CA LEU A 379 12.70 -2.37 6.33
C LEU A 379 12.62 -3.00 7.72
N LYS A 380 12.59 -2.17 8.74
CA LYS A 380 12.35 -2.60 10.11
C LYS A 380 11.22 -1.80 10.74
N VAL A 381 10.26 -2.50 11.29
CA VAL A 381 9.11 -1.95 12.02
C VAL A 381 9.26 -2.33 13.49
N THR A 382 8.85 -1.46 14.38
CA THR A 382 8.87 -1.69 15.82
C THR A 382 7.56 -1.24 16.45
N CYS A 383 7.29 -1.67 17.68
CA CYS A 383 6.14 -1.21 18.44
C CYS A 383 6.00 0.31 18.53
N GLU A 384 7.10 1.05 18.54
CA GLU A 384 7.10 2.52 18.60
C GLU A 384 7.03 3.20 17.24
N ASN A 385 7.51 2.51 16.20
CA ASN A 385 7.66 3.07 14.86
C ASN A 385 6.97 2.18 13.82
N HIS A 386 5.75 2.54 13.46
CA HIS A 386 4.96 1.88 12.44
C HIS A 386 5.20 2.44 11.02
N GLU A 387 6.08 3.41 10.87
CA GLU A 387 6.50 3.97 9.58
C GLU A 387 7.63 3.16 8.92
N GLY A 388 8.49 2.51 9.72
CA GLY A 388 9.70 1.87 9.21
C GLY A 388 10.83 2.87 8.90
N ASN A 389 11.58 2.64 7.80
CA ASN A 389 12.76 3.47 7.48
C ASN A 389 12.41 4.80 6.83
N GLY A 390 11.29 4.88 6.12
CA GLY A 390 10.89 6.10 5.42
C GLY A 390 11.83 6.53 4.29
N LEU A 391 12.49 5.60 3.59
CA LEU A 391 13.41 5.90 2.50
C LEU A 391 12.67 6.13 1.18
N ALA A 392 13.04 7.18 0.46
CA ALA A 392 12.47 7.53 -0.83
C ALA A 392 13.51 7.60 -1.95
N LEU A 393 13.04 7.47 -3.17
CA LEU A 393 13.76 7.74 -4.41
C LEU A 393 12.99 8.79 -5.21
N VAL A 394 13.64 9.37 -6.21
CA VAL A 394 12.99 10.15 -7.26
C VAL A 394 13.15 9.41 -8.58
N GLN A 395 12.05 9.24 -9.28
CA GLN A 395 12.00 8.73 -10.65
C GLN A 395 11.61 9.84 -11.62
N GLN A 396 12.04 9.73 -12.88
CA GLN A 396 11.74 10.67 -13.95
C GLN A 396 11.20 9.93 -15.16
N TRP A 397 10.18 10.51 -15.81
CA TRP A 397 9.64 10.01 -17.05
C TRP A 397 10.47 10.50 -18.26
N ASP A 398 11.02 9.59 -19.03
CA ASP A 398 11.85 9.92 -20.22
C ASP A 398 11.03 10.06 -21.53
N GLY A 399 9.72 9.86 -21.44
CA GLY A 399 8.78 9.81 -22.57
C GLY A 399 8.33 8.39 -22.91
N LYS A 400 8.97 7.35 -22.34
CA LYS A 400 8.67 5.94 -22.61
C LYS A 400 8.60 5.10 -21.33
N LYS A 401 9.46 5.39 -20.36
CA LYS A 401 9.57 4.63 -19.11
C LYS A 401 10.02 5.52 -17.96
N TRP A 402 9.75 5.05 -16.76
CA TRP A 402 10.30 5.62 -15.54
C TRP A 402 11.75 5.17 -15.31
N THR A 403 12.61 6.10 -14.93
CA THR A 403 14.01 5.84 -14.55
C THR A 403 14.33 6.51 -13.22
N ILE A 404 15.11 5.85 -12.36
CA ILE A 404 15.54 6.43 -11.09
C ILE A 404 16.61 7.50 -11.38
N VAL A 405 16.44 8.68 -10.78
CA VAL A 405 17.30 9.86 -10.97
C VAL A 405 17.87 10.41 -9.67
N SER A 406 17.75 9.67 -8.57
CA SER A 406 18.36 10.02 -7.28
C SER A 406 18.93 8.78 -6.59
N ASP A 407 19.82 9.00 -5.62
CA ASP A 407 20.07 8.03 -4.57
C ASP A 407 18.89 7.95 -3.61
N TRP A 408 18.97 7.01 -2.65
CA TRP A 408 17.98 6.90 -1.58
C TRP A 408 18.05 8.12 -0.66
N ILE A 409 16.91 8.74 -0.42
CA ILE A 409 16.76 9.96 0.36
C ILE A 409 16.13 9.60 1.70
N GLU A 410 16.83 9.88 2.77
CA GLU A 410 16.28 9.80 4.13
C GLU A 410 15.39 11.00 4.42
N PRO A 411 14.24 10.84 5.09
CA PRO A 411 13.43 11.96 5.55
C PRO A 411 14.17 12.77 6.62
N MET A 412 13.70 13.99 6.84
CA MET A 412 14.19 14.87 7.94
C MET A 412 13.52 14.44 9.25
N ARG A 413 14.01 13.33 9.84
CA ARG A 413 13.40 12.71 11.04
C ARG A 413 13.41 13.64 12.24
N GLU A 414 14.42 14.48 12.36
CA GLU A 414 14.58 15.49 13.40
C GLU A 414 13.45 16.53 13.38
N VAL A 415 12.82 16.74 12.20
CA VAL A 415 11.65 17.61 12.04
C VAL A 415 10.34 16.85 12.13
N VAL A 416 10.28 15.70 11.44
CA VAL A 416 9.04 14.95 11.27
C VAL A 416 8.64 14.20 12.54
N ARG A 417 9.59 13.51 13.21
CA ARG A 417 9.27 12.63 14.33
C ARG A 417 8.67 13.35 15.55
N PRO A 418 9.21 14.47 16.03
CA PRO A 418 8.60 15.20 17.13
C PRO A 418 7.16 15.67 16.85
N LYS A 419 6.94 16.18 15.64
CA LYS A 419 5.58 16.60 15.20
C LYS A 419 4.61 15.44 15.09
N LEU A 420 5.08 14.30 14.58
CA LEU A 420 4.27 13.07 14.49
C LEU A 420 3.85 12.61 15.89
N GLU A 421 4.77 12.61 16.87
CA GLU A 421 4.47 12.21 18.25
C GLU A 421 3.48 13.17 18.92
N GLU A 422 3.60 14.48 18.71
CA GLU A 422 2.66 15.48 19.19
C GLU A 422 1.26 15.25 18.59
N ALA A 423 1.17 15.12 17.27
CA ALA A 423 -0.09 14.84 16.58
C ALA A 423 -0.71 13.50 16.99
N ALA A 424 0.11 12.48 17.25
CA ALA A 424 -0.36 11.18 17.74
C ALA A 424 -1.04 11.30 19.12
N ILE A 425 -0.47 12.12 20.00
CA ILE A 425 -1.07 12.39 21.33
C ILE A 425 -2.43 13.10 21.15
N GLU A 426 -2.50 14.11 20.29
CA GLU A 426 -3.73 14.87 20.07
C GLU A 426 -4.84 14.00 19.48
N GLU A 427 -4.53 13.22 18.44
CA GLU A 427 -5.50 12.35 17.80
C GLU A 427 -5.93 11.18 18.72
N ALA A 428 -5.00 10.59 19.47
CA ALA A 428 -5.30 9.56 20.45
C ALA A 428 -6.26 10.06 21.55
N LYS A 429 -6.06 11.29 22.04
CA LYS A 429 -6.97 11.93 23.02
C LYS A 429 -8.39 12.07 22.46
N LYS A 430 -8.55 12.48 21.20
CA LYS A 430 -9.88 12.60 20.55
C LYS A 430 -10.60 11.25 20.50
N LEU A 431 -9.84 10.15 20.36
CA LEU A 431 -10.35 8.79 20.26
C LEU A 431 -10.46 8.08 21.62
N GLY A 432 -10.03 8.72 22.71
CA GLY A 432 -10.03 8.12 24.03
C GLY A 432 -8.98 7.01 24.22
N TYR A 433 -7.92 7.02 23.41
CA TYR A 433 -6.86 6.01 23.47
C TYR A 433 -5.86 6.32 24.60
N THR A 434 -5.31 5.26 25.19
CA THR A 434 -4.26 5.32 26.20
C THR A 434 -2.93 4.88 25.64
N LYS A 435 -1.85 5.51 26.09
CA LYS A 435 -0.49 5.15 25.68
C LYS A 435 -0.13 3.77 26.24
N ARG A 436 0.30 2.87 25.38
CA ARG A 436 0.84 1.56 25.79
C ARG A 436 2.35 1.62 26.04
N ASP A 437 2.83 0.66 26.80
CA ASP A 437 4.25 0.50 27.13
C ASP A 437 4.86 -0.60 26.26
N CYS A 438 5.58 -0.20 25.21
CA CYS A 438 6.24 -1.11 24.27
C CYS A 438 7.31 -2.01 24.92
N SER A 439 7.84 -1.64 26.10
CA SER A 439 8.84 -2.47 26.78
C SER A 439 8.26 -3.78 27.33
N LYS A 440 6.95 -3.83 27.56
CA LYS A 440 6.22 -4.99 28.09
C LYS A 440 5.72 -5.95 27.00
N GLU A 441 5.84 -5.61 25.74
CA GLU A 441 5.30 -6.38 24.60
C GLU A 441 6.39 -7.14 23.79
N LYS A 442 7.52 -7.51 24.42
CA LYS A 442 8.64 -8.23 23.77
C LYS A 442 8.38 -9.73 23.61
#